data_a5e123c4613dbb8cf853d6f322170858
#
_entry.id   a5e123c4613dbb8cf853d6f322170858
#
_cell.length_a   1.000
_cell.length_b   1.000
_cell.length_c   1.000
_cell.angle_alpha   90.00
_cell.angle_beta   90.00
_cell.angle_gamma   90.00
#
_symmetry.space_group_name_H-M   'P 1'
#
loop_
_entity.id
_entity.type
_entity.pdbx_description
1 polymer ?
#
loop_
_entity_poly.entity_id
_entity_poly.type
_entity_poly.pdbx_seq_one_letter_code
_entity_poly.pdbx_strand_id
1 'polypeptide(L)'
;ISFIFLLFTSTSWQAKLATMSFTILTYLLTGLLAVIRDIPQRMYNYARTLRMGEGEVTWYTVVRGTLYEACDLMVQNFAIAWMMLTSIEAMFREYGGVGALLVNVYQRKGFEYVFAIQITILVVGLLLDSLLRGAIWIAFPWERKPTRNPFLKWFAAGQH
;
A
#
# COMPACT_ATOMS: atom_id res chain seq x y z
N ILE A 1 -14.58 7.83 -11.45
CA ILE A 1 -14.32 6.38 -11.68
C ILE A 1 -15.46 5.56 -11.08
N SER A 2 -15.82 5.73 -9.79
CA SER A 2 -16.93 5.01 -9.13
C SER A 2 -18.25 5.11 -9.89
N PHE A 3 -18.54 6.27 -10.49
CA PHE A 3 -19.75 6.51 -11.27
C PHE A 3 -19.78 5.67 -12.55
N ILE A 4 -18.65 5.46 -13.19
CA ILE A 4 -18.54 4.62 -14.40
C ILE A 4 -18.83 3.16 -14.03
N PHE A 5 -18.28 2.67 -12.92
CA PHE A 5 -18.56 1.30 -12.47
C PHE A 5 -20.02 1.08 -12.09
N LEU A 6 -20.69 2.08 -11.53
CA LEU A 6 -22.14 2.02 -11.27
C LEU A 6 -22.99 1.87 -12.54
N LEU A 7 -22.55 2.46 -13.65
CA LEU A 7 -23.27 2.35 -14.95
C LEU A 7 -23.15 0.95 -15.58
N PHE A 8 -22.02 0.26 -15.35
CA PHE A 8 -21.76 -1.05 -15.93
C PHE A 8 -22.17 -2.21 -15.04
N THR A 9 -22.43 -1.97 -13.76
CA THR A 9 -22.67 -3.03 -12.79
C THR A 9 -24.08 -2.93 -12.23
N SER A 10 -24.87 -3.98 -12.40
CA SER A 10 -26.27 -4.04 -11.95
C SER A 10 -26.44 -4.14 -10.42
N THR A 11 -25.36 -4.41 -9.68
CA THR A 11 -25.38 -4.59 -8.23
C THR A 11 -24.36 -3.68 -7.56
N SER A 12 -24.77 -2.87 -6.59
CA SER A 12 -23.89 -1.90 -5.89
C SER A 12 -22.74 -2.57 -5.13
N TRP A 13 -22.87 -3.81 -4.70
CA TRP A 13 -21.79 -4.62 -4.11
C TRP A 13 -20.64 -4.86 -5.10
N GLN A 14 -20.96 -5.25 -6.32
CA GLN A 14 -19.95 -5.48 -7.36
C GLN A 14 -19.26 -4.17 -7.76
N ALA A 15 -20.01 -3.07 -7.83
CA ALA A 15 -19.46 -1.74 -8.08
C ALA A 15 -18.48 -1.30 -6.97
N LYS A 16 -18.81 -1.57 -5.70
CA LYS A 16 -17.92 -1.34 -4.55
C LYS A 16 -16.60 -2.10 -4.71
N LEU A 17 -16.66 -3.41 -4.96
CA LEU A 17 -15.47 -4.25 -5.15
C LEU A 17 -14.65 -3.84 -6.36
N ALA A 18 -15.29 -3.56 -7.50
CA ALA A 18 -14.61 -3.15 -8.72
C ALA A 18 -13.87 -1.82 -8.54
N THR A 19 -14.49 -0.84 -7.89
CA THR A 19 -13.86 0.44 -7.60
C THR A 19 -12.66 0.29 -6.67
N MET A 20 -12.77 -0.52 -5.60
CA MET A 20 -11.66 -0.79 -4.70
C MET A 20 -10.52 -1.49 -5.40
N SER A 21 -10.81 -2.58 -6.12
CA SER A 21 -9.80 -3.37 -6.84
C SER A 21 -9.06 -2.51 -7.87
N PHE A 22 -9.79 -1.73 -8.67
CA PHE A 22 -9.19 -0.85 -9.67
C PHE A 22 -8.26 0.19 -9.05
N THR A 23 -8.69 0.82 -7.96
CA THR A 23 -7.89 1.86 -7.29
C THR A 23 -6.61 1.26 -6.71
N ILE A 24 -6.72 0.16 -5.93
CA ILE A 24 -5.57 -0.51 -5.32
C ILE A 24 -4.60 -0.99 -6.39
N LEU A 25 -5.11 -1.59 -7.48
CA LEU A 25 -4.30 -2.13 -8.57
C LEU A 25 -3.53 -1.03 -9.30
N THR A 26 -4.15 0.13 -9.52
CA THR A 26 -3.51 1.29 -10.16
C THR A 26 -2.33 1.80 -9.31
N TYR A 27 -2.52 1.98 -8.00
CA TYR A 27 -1.45 2.41 -7.10
C TYR A 27 -0.32 1.38 -7.01
N LEU A 28 -0.68 0.10 -6.90
CA LEU A 28 0.29 -0.99 -6.78
C LEU A 28 1.13 -1.13 -8.05
N LEU A 29 0.52 -1.06 -9.23
CA LEU A 29 1.23 -1.09 -10.51
C LEU A 29 2.19 0.09 -10.66
N THR A 30 1.73 1.30 -10.34
CA THR A 30 2.57 2.49 -10.42
C THR A 30 3.78 2.39 -9.50
N GLY A 31 3.57 1.91 -8.27
CA GLY A 31 4.65 1.70 -7.32
C GLY A 31 5.63 0.61 -7.74
N LEU A 32 5.14 -0.54 -8.23
CA LEU A 32 6.00 -1.62 -8.72
C LEU A 32 6.83 -1.18 -9.93
N LEU A 33 6.25 -0.39 -10.84
CA LEU A 33 7.00 0.18 -11.97
C LEU A 33 8.13 1.11 -11.49
N ALA A 34 7.91 1.88 -10.44
CA ALA A 34 8.96 2.70 -9.84
C ALA A 34 10.09 1.85 -9.27
N VAL A 35 9.77 0.80 -8.50
CA VAL A 35 10.75 -0.14 -7.93
C VAL A 35 11.59 -0.81 -9.03
N ILE A 36 10.94 -1.25 -10.11
CA ILE A 36 11.66 -1.89 -11.23
C ILE A 36 12.58 -0.90 -11.94
N ARG A 37 12.17 0.36 -12.10
CA ARG A 37 12.99 1.41 -12.72
C ARG A 37 14.23 1.78 -11.90
N ASP A 38 14.17 1.64 -10.59
CA ASP A 38 15.28 1.95 -9.69
C ASP A 38 16.37 0.86 -9.68
N ILE A 39 16.15 -0.28 -10.35
CA ILE A 39 17.16 -1.34 -10.47
C ILE A 39 18.34 -0.83 -11.28
N PRO A 40 19.55 -0.77 -10.68
CA PRO A 40 20.73 -0.27 -11.40
C PRO A 40 21.14 -1.23 -12.52
N GLN A 41 21.45 -0.69 -13.69
CA GLN A 41 21.88 -1.47 -14.86
C GLN A 41 23.08 -2.39 -14.57
N ARG A 42 23.87 -2.04 -13.59
CA ARG A 42 25.00 -2.88 -13.12
C ARG A 42 24.56 -4.30 -12.73
N MET A 43 23.39 -4.47 -12.14
CA MET A 43 22.88 -5.79 -11.76
C MET A 43 22.57 -6.65 -12.99
N TYR A 44 22.00 -6.06 -14.03
CA TYR A 44 21.76 -6.75 -15.30
C TYR A 44 23.06 -7.17 -15.98
N ASN A 45 24.07 -6.30 -15.97
CA ASN A 45 25.38 -6.61 -16.53
C ASN A 45 26.09 -7.73 -15.76
N TYR A 46 25.99 -7.74 -14.43
CA TYR A 46 26.52 -8.83 -13.60
C TYR A 46 25.87 -10.17 -13.94
N ALA A 47 24.56 -10.22 -14.05
CA ALA A 47 23.85 -11.45 -14.38
C ALA A 47 24.22 -11.97 -15.79
N ARG A 48 24.46 -11.08 -16.76
CA ARG A 48 24.94 -11.43 -18.11
C ARG A 48 26.37 -11.98 -18.11
N THR A 49 27.25 -11.47 -17.25
CA THR A 49 28.62 -12.02 -17.15
C THR A 49 28.62 -13.46 -16.64
N LEU A 50 27.62 -13.87 -15.88
CA LEU A 50 27.42 -15.25 -15.41
C LEU A 50 26.80 -16.19 -16.49
N ARG A 51 26.64 -15.72 -17.73
CA ARG A 51 26.00 -16.46 -18.83
C ARG A 51 24.58 -16.95 -18.53
N MET A 52 23.85 -16.23 -17.68
CA MET A 52 22.46 -16.53 -17.40
C MET A 52 21.56 -16.21 -18.61
N GLY A 53 20.56 -17.04 -18.88
CA GLY A 53 19.55 -16.77 -19.89
C GLY A 53 18.73 -15.53 -19.53
N GLU A 54 18.18 -14.84 -20.53
CA GLU A 54 17.39 -13.59 -20.34
C GLU A 54 16.23 -13.77 -19.33
N GLY A 55 15.60 -14.96 -19.31
CA GLY A 55 14.56 -15.30 -18.35
C GLY A 55 15.08 -15.46 -16.90
N GLU A 56 16.26 -16.07 -16.76
CA GLU A 56 16.92 -16.23 -15.47
C GLU A 56 17.40 -14.90 -14.91
N VAL A 57 17.97 -14.04 -15.75
CA VAL A 57 18.35 -12.68 -15.39
C VAL A 57 17.16 -11.91 -14.84
N THR A 58 16.03 -11.96 -15.53
CA THR A 58 14.81 -11.28 -15.09
C THR A 58 14.30 -11.85 -13.76
N TRP A 59 14.28 -13.18 -13.60
CA TRP A 59 13.80 -13.82 -12.39
C TRP A 59 14.67 -13.47 -11.17
N TYR A 60 15.99 -13.63 -11.29
CA TYR A 60 16.91 -13.39 -10.17
C TYR A 60 17.10 -11.91 -9.86
N THR A 61 17.20 -11.06 -10.88
CA THR A 61 17.49 -9.63 -10.69
C THR A 61 16.21 -8.84 -10.38
N VAL A 62 15.13 -9.09 -11.12
CA VAL A 62 13.89 -8.32 -10.95
C VAL A 62 13.04 -8.94 -9.85
N VAL A 63 12.60 -10.20 -9.99
CA VAL A 63 11.63 -10.77 -9.04
C VAL A 63 12.26 -10.96 -7.67
N ARG A 64 13.38 -11.67 -7.59
CA ARG A 64 14.00 -11.99 -6.30
C ARG A 64 14.74 -10.80 -5.68
N GLY A 65 15.35 -9.95 -6.51
CA GLY A 65 16.08 -8.77 -6.06
C GLY A 65 15.19 -7.64 -5.54
N THR A 66 13.96 -7.51 -6.04
CA THR A 66 13.03 -6.46 -5.62
C THR A 66 11.88 -6.97 -4.73
N LEU A 67 11.88 -8.25 -4.37
CA LEU A 67 10.79 -8.86 -3.59
C LEU A 67 10.54 -8.11 -2.25
N TYR A 68 11.60 -7.75 -1.55
CA TYR A 68 11.50 -6.98 -0.31
C TYR A 68 10.87 -5.60 -0.54
N GLU A 69 11.36 -4.88 -1.56
CA GLU A 69 10.86 -3.55 -1.89
C GLU A 69 9.40 -3.59 -2.36
N ALA A 70 9.02 -4.63 -3.09
CA ALA A 70 7.64 -4.89 -3.48
C ALA A 70 6.74 -5.17 -2.25
N CYS A 71 7.21 -5.95 -1.29
CA CYS A 71 6.47 -6.21 -0.04
C CYS A 71 6.34 -4.93 0.81
N ASP A 72 7.39 -4.15 0.95
CA ASP A 72 7.36 -2.87 1.68
C ASP A 72 6.38 -1.89 1.00
N LEU A 73 6.38 -1.85 -0.31
CA LEU A 73 5.44 -1.07 -1.11
C LEU A 73 3.98 -1.53 -0.92
N MET A 74 3.74 -2.83 -0.79
CA MET A 74 2.40 -3.36 -0.47
C MET A 74 1.92 -2.86 0.89
N VAL A 75 2.78 -2.81 1.90
CA VAL A 75 2.43 -2.27 3.22
C VAL A 75 2.15 -0.77 3.16
N GLN A 76 2.96 -0.01 2.42
CA GLN A 76 2.69 1.41 2.23
C GLN A 76 1.34 1.66 1.53
N ASN A 77 1.02 0.85 0.52
CA ASN A 77 -0.28 0.92 -0.17
C ASN A 77 -1.44 0.46 0.71
N PHE A 78 -1.20 -0.36 1.72
CA PHE A 78 -2.24 -0.76 2.67
C PHE A 78 -2.85 0.43 3.40
N ALA A 79 -2.05 1.39 3.83
CA ALA A 79 -2.55 2.61 4.48
C ALA A 79 -3.48 3.42 3.54
N ILE A 80 -3.13 3.51 2.25
CA ILE A 80 -3.95 4.16 1.23
C ILE A 80 -5.24 3.36 1.01
N ALA A 81 -5.15 2.04 0.91
CA ALA A 81 -6.30 1.16 0.74
C ALA A 81 -7.28 1.25 1.93
N TRP A 82 -6.76 1.39 3.15
CA TRP A 82 -7.55 1.58 4.37
C TRP A 82 -8.35 2.89 4.35
N MET A 83 -7.72 3.98 3.94
CA MET A 83 -8.42 5.27 3.76
C MET A 83 -9.47 5.20 2.65
N MET A 84 -9.14 4.54 1.54
CA MET A 84 -10.06 4.35 0.41
C MET A 84 -11.26 3.47 0.79
N LEU A 85 -11.05 2.43 1.61
CA LEU A 85 -12.13 1.57 2.10
C LEU A 85 -13.19 2.39 2.81
N THR A 86 -12.81 3.23 3.78
CA THR A 86 -13.75 4.06 4.53
C THR A 86 -14.50 5.05 3.65
N SER A 87 -13.82 5.62 2.64
CA SER A 87 -14.42 6.58 1.69
C SER A 87 -15.43 5.91 0.76
N ILE A 88 -15.09 4.72 0.24
CA ILE A 88 -15.98 3.95 -0.64
C ILE A 88 -17.19 3.42 0.13
N GLU A 89 -17.01 2.99 1.37
CA GLU A 89 -18.12 2.56 2.24
C GLU A 89 -19.06 3.70 2.61
N ALA A 90 -18.54 4.93 2.76
CA ALA A 90 -19.36 6.11 2.97
C ALA A 90 -20.22 6.43 1.74
N MET A 91 -19.74 6.11 0.55
CA MET A 91 -20.44 6.33 -0.71
C MET A 91 -21.48 5.24 -0.98
N PHE A 92 -21.13 3.96 -0.75
CA PHE A 92 -22.01 2.80 -0.94
C PHE A 92 -22.61 2.31 0.38
N ARG A 93 -23.57 3.07 0.93
CA ARG A 93 -24.15 2.85 2.26
C ARG A 93 -25.01 1.59 2.41
N GLU A 94 -25.55 1.06 1.33
CA GLU A 94 -26.53 -0.03 1.33
C GLU A 94 -26.02 -1.32 2.00
N TYR A 95 -24.71 -1.58 1.89
CA TYR A 95 -24.09 -2.81 2.44
C TYR A 95 -23.38 -2.59 3.79
N GLY A 96 -23.61 -1.45 4.42
CA GLY A 96 -22.97 -1.13 5.70
C GLY A 96 -21.44 -0.94 5.56
N GLY A 97 -20.77 -1.02 6.70
CA GLY A 97 -19.33 -0.81 6.84
C GLY A 97 -19.03 0.38 7.73
N VAL A 98 -17.76 0.56 8.05
CA VAL A 98 -17.33 1.60 9.00
C VAL A 98 -17.56 3.00 8.44
N GLY A 99 -17.34 3.17 7.14
CA GLY A 99 -17.61 4.43 6.44
C GLY A 99 -19.10 4.79 6.41
N ALA A 100 -19.97 3.79 6.15
CA ALA A 100 -21.42 3.98 6.19
C ALA A 100 -21.90 4.31 7.61
N LEU A 101 -21.33 3.65 8.62
CA LEU A 101 -21.62 3.91 10.03
C LEU A 101 -21.24 5.35 10.41
N LEU A 102 -20.10 5.84 9.97
CA LEU A 102 -19.62 7.20 10.21
C LEU A 102 -20.62 8.25 9.68
N VAL A 103 -21.12 8.06 8.46
CA VAL A 103 -22.10 8.97 7.87
C VAL A 103 -23.45 8.89 8.58
N ASN A 104 -23.91 7.67 8.95
CA ASN A 104 -25.17 7.50 9.68
C ASN A 104 -25.12 8.11 11.08
N VAL A 105 -23.99 8.01 11.77
CA VAL A 105 -23.79 8.60 13.10
C VAL A 105 -23.71 10.11 12.99
N TYR A 106 -23.03 10.66 11.97
CA TYR A 106 -23.01 12.09 11.70
C TYR A 106 -24.42 12.68 11.55
N GLN A 107 -25.30 11.99 10.83
CA GLN A 107 -26.68 12.46 10.60
C GLN A 107 -27.58 12.33 11.83
N ARG A 108 -27.30 11.43 12.75
CA ARG A 108 -28.20 11.10 13.87
C ARG A 108 -27.76 11.60 15.24
N LYS A 109 -26.43 11.60 15.52
CA LYS A 109 -25.89 11.75 16.88
C LYS A 109 -24.94 12.94 17.07
N GLY A 110 -24.56 13.62 15.99
CA GLY A 110 -23.66 14.79 16.07
C GLY A 110 -22.17 14.46 15.97
N PHE A 111 -21.36 15.52 15.98
CA PHE A 111 -19.93 15.45 15.72
C PHE A 111 -19.09 14.67 16.73
N GLU A 112 -19.50 14.65 18.00
CA GLU A 112 -18.73 14.01 19.07
C GLU A 112 -18.52 12.51 18.82
N TYR A 113 -19.57 11.82 18.40
CA TYR A 113 -19.51 10.40 18.07
C TYR A 113 -18.75 10.13 16.79
N VAL A 114 -18.76 11.05 15.84
CA VAL A 114 -17.98 10.94 14.60
C VAL A 114 -16.48 10.92 14.92
N PHE A 115 -16.01 11.83 15.78
CA PHE A 115 -14.62 11.85 16.21
C PHE A 115 -14.21 10.57 16.93
N ALA A 116 -15.06 10.02 17.79
CA ALA A 116 -14.77 8.76 18.47
C ALA A 116 -14.57 7.60 17.47
N ILE A 117 -15.44 7.50 16.46
CA ILE A 117 -15.30 6.49 15.39
C ILE A 117 -14.05 6.74 14.57
N GLN A 118 -13.75 7.98 14.21
CA GLN A 118 -12.57 8.36 13.44
C GLN A 118 -11.27 7.96 14.17
N ILE A 119 -11.19 8.22 15.47
CA ILE A 119 -10.04 7.82 16.30
C ILE A 119 -9.92 6.28 16.34
N THR A 120 -11.04 5.58 16.47
CA THR A 120 -11.06 4.12 16.46
C THR A 120 -10.53 3.57 15.13
N ILE A 121 -10.98 4.11 14.00
CA ILE A 121 -10.49 3.74 12.66
C ILE A 121 -8.99 3.98 12.53
N LEU A 122 -8.49 5.13 13.03
CA LEU A 122 -7.09 5.47 13.01
C LEU A 122 -6.26 4.48 13.84
N VAL A 123 -6.69 4.17 15.06
CA VAL A 123 -5.98 3.23 15.94
C VAL A 123 -5.92 1.84 15.32
N VAL A 124 -7.04 1.34 14.79
CA VAL A 124 -7.07 0.04 14.10
C VAL A 124 -6.15 0.04 12.87
N GLY A 125 -6.18 1.10 12.06
CA GLY A 125 -5.29 1.24 10.89
C GLY A 125 -3.81 1.22 11.28
N LEU A 126 -3.42 1.94 12.33
CA LEU A 126 -2.04 1.95 12.85
C LEU A 126 -1.61 0.59 13.40
N LEU A 127 -2.50 -0.12 14.09
CA LEU A 127 -2.21 -1.47 14.58
C LEU A 127 -1.99 -2.44 13.43
N LEU A 128 -2.83 -2.41 12.39
CA LEU A 128 -2.68 -3.25 11.21
C LEU A 128 -1.40 -2.92 10.42
N ASP A 129 -1.08 -1.64 10.22
CA ASP A 129 0.17 -1.21 9.58
C ASP A 129 1.39 -1.72 10.36
N SER A 130 1.38 -1.59 11.68
CA SER A 130 2.43 -2.07 12.56
C SER A 130 2.61 -3.59 12.50
N LEU A 131 1.51 -4.35 12.45
CA LEU A 131 1.53 -5.81 12.30
C LEU A 131 2.11 -6.24 10.94
N LEU A 132 1.70 -5.56 9.85
CA LEU A 132 2.21 -5.85 8.51
C LEU A 132 3.71 -5.56 8.39
N ARG A 133 4.18 -4.43 8.93
CA ARG A 133 5.61 -4.10 9.00
C ARG A 133 6.39 -5.12 9.83
N GLY A 134 5.83 -5.54 10.95
CA GLY A 134 6.39 -6.61 11.78
C GLY A 134 6.51 -7.93 11.03
N ALA A 135 5.49 -8.29 10.24
CA ALA A 135 5.50 -9.50 9.42
C ALA A 135 6.62 -9.46 8.35
N ILE A 136 6.79 -8.33 7.65
CA ILE A 136 7.90 -8.14 6.70
C ILE A 136 9.25 -8.24 7.41
N TRP A 137 9.39 -7.63 8.56
CA TRP A 137 10.64 -7.68 9.33
C TRP A 137 11.02 -9.11 9.74
N ILE A 138 10.05 -9.96 10.04
CA ILE A 138 10.26 -11.38 10.34
C ILE A 138 10.55 -12.18 9.07
N ALA A 139 9.86 -11.87 7.95
CA ALA A 139 10.00 -12.58 6.69
C ALA A 139 11.35 -12.33 6.00
N PHE A 140 11.92 -11.12 6.15
CA PHE A 140 13.14 -10.70 5.46
C PHE A 140 14.27 -10.28 6.44
N PRO A 141 14.78 -11.18 7.28
CA PRO A 141 15.79 -10.83 8.27
C PRO A 141 17.15 -10.43 7.65
N TRP A 142 17.41 -10.80 6.41
CA TRP A 142 18.67 -10.51 5.68
C TRP A 142 18.68 -9.13 5.00
N GLU A 143 17.52 -8.54 4.75
CA GLU A 143 17.37 -7.23 4.11
C GLU A 143 17.32 -6.06 5.12
N ARG A 144 17.86 -6.27 6.31
CA ARG A 144 17.93 -5.22 7.34
C ARG A 144 18.79 -4.07 6.83
N LYS A 145 18.21 -3.18 6.05
CA LYS A 145 18.82 -1.86 5.82
C LYS A 145 18.93 -1.20 7.20
N PRO A 146 20.15 -0.87 7.68
CA PRO A 146 20.27 -0.13 8.94
C PRO A 146 19.36 1.08 8.79
N THR A 147 18.47 1.27 9.76
CA THR A 147 17.56 2.42 9.81
C THR A 147 18.41 3.66 9.61
N ARG A 148 18.41 4.19 8.42
CA ARG A 148 19.19 5.37 8.04
C ARG A 148 18.42 6.55 8.59
N ASN A 149 18.55 6.74 9.92
CA ASN A 149 17.95 7.85 10.63
C ASN A 149 18.31 9.13 9.88
N PRO A 150 17.35 9.87 9.34
CA PRO A 150 17.62 11.11 8.60
C PRO A 150 18.36 12.12 9.48
N PHE A 151 18.18 12.05 10.80
CA PHE A 151 18.90 12.84 11.80
C PHE A 151 20.42 12.60 11.79
N LEU A 152 20.88 11.35 11.63
CA LEU A 152 22.31 11.04 11.59
C LEU A 152 22.99 11.55 10.31
N LYS A 153 22.25 11.66 9.19
CA LYS A 153 22.78 12.30 7.98
C LYS A 153 23.05 13.79 8.17
N TRP A 154 22.21 14.46 8.92
CA TRP A 154 22.38 15.90 9.17
C TRP A 154 23.61 16.20 10.01
N PHE A 155 23.90 15.38 11.03
CA PHE A 155 25.10 15.49 11.84
C PHE A 155 26.39 15.13 11.08
N ALA A 156 26.35 14.15 10.18
CA ALA A 156 27.50 13.76 9.37
C ALA A 156 27.83 14.77 8.26
N ALA A 157 26.84 15.52 7.73
CA ALA A 157 27.04 16.54 6.71
C ALA A 157 27.61 17.88 7.24
N GLY A 158 27.63 18.08 8.55
CA GLY A 158 28.13 19.29 9.22
C GLY A 158 29.62 19.26 9.57
N GLN A 159 30.38 18.21 9.18
CA GLN A 159 31.80 18.05 9.51
C GLN A 159 32.75 18.21 8.31
N HIS A 160 32.29 18.87 7.23
CA HIS A 160 33.19 19.27 6.10
C HIS A 160 33.10 20.74 5.85
#